data_29801970038c5a58f7349c88bc8bcc64
#
_entry.id   29801970038c5a58f7349c88bc8bcc64
#
_cell.length_a   1.000
_cell.length_b   1.000
_cell.length_c   1.000
_cell.angle_alpha   90.00
_cell.angle_beta   90.00
_cell.angle_gamma   90.00
#
_symmetry.space_group_name_H-M   'P 1'
#
loop_
_entity.id
_entity.type
_entity.pdbx_description
1 polymer ?
#
loop_
_entity_poly.entity_id
_entity_poly.type
_entity_poly.pdbx_seq_one_letter_code
_entity_poly.pdbx_strand_id
1 'polypeptide(L)'
;MLLPQLPEDAHGPSVKSSGVVFYNPAMAGSRTRSVLLFRHAMEEGMLGDGTVYALDGLTASGLRARRWLNELPCEISSRISATIVDLEKESLDWARSSHKEFPPSDGVGDLQTFQGDLRAAVLSSGRHWIDIDPYGSPAPFIDSAMQSMARSGVMEVSATDTAALTGSSKTALMRRYGARVRTDCLAHDSGMRVMLSCISRIAARYDRAIEPLLSVWDSHHLRVSFRVVKSVSSANELEERIGWRVFSPRKEEVAASIDSGLQVETGGDVLPMHCMLPLNFPVDRKDPRVSGPLWIGPTGDRGAMASMSEE
;
A
#
# COMPACT_ATOMS: atom_id res chain seq x y z
N MET A 1 23.61 -8.02 -8.51
CA MET A 1 23.15 -6.71 -7.95
C MET A 1 23.85 -6.48 -6.64
N LEU A 2 24.45 -5.31 -6.42
CA LEU A 2 25.13 -4.99 -5.16
C LEU A 2 24.10 -4.77 -4.04
N LEU A 3 24.29 -5.40 -2.89
CA LEU A 3 23.50 -5.19 -1.68
C LEU A 3 24.37 -4.54 -0.61
N PRO A 4 23.80 -3.65 0.22
CA PRO A 4 24.51 -3.13 1.40
C PRO A 4 24.89 -4.27 2.33
N GLN A 5 26.11 -4.24 2.86
CA GLN A 5 26.55 -5.22 3.86
C GLN A 5 25.83 -4.97 5.17
N LEU A 6 25.31 -6.03 5.77
CA LEU A 6 24.77 -5.97 7.12
C LEU A 6 25.92 -6.18 8.13
N PRO A 7 25.90 -5.50 9.28
CA PRO A 7 26.81 -5.85 10.39
C PRO A 7 26.61 -7.33 10.77
N GLU A 8 27.71 -8.03 11.10
CA GLU A 8 27.68 -9.47 11.47
C GLU A 8 26.77 -9.78 12.66
N ASP A 9 26.52 -8.78 13.53
CA ASP A 9 25.71 -8.90 14.76
C ASP A 9 24.25 -8.44 14.57
N ALA A 10 23.80 -8.17 13.33
CA ALA A 10 22.45 -7.67 13.08
C ALA A 10 21.38 -8.76 13.26
N HIS A 11 20.84 -8.85 14.47
CA HIS A 11 19.65 -9.64 14.75
C HIS A 11 18.41 -8.75 14.73
N GLY A 12 17.47 -9.01 13.79
CA GLY A 12 16.16 -8.36 13.74
C GLY A 12 15.96 -7.40 12.56
N PRO A 13 14.76 -6.79 12.45
CA PRO A 13 14.43 -5.89 11.36
C PRO A 13 15.22 -4.58 11.53
N SER A 14 16.13 -4.34 10.62
CA SER A 14 16.86 -3.10 10.37
C SER A 14 17.75 -2.53 11.48
N VAL A 15 19.03 -2.58 11.25
CA VAL A 15 20.00 -1.77 12.01
C VAL A 15 20.41 -0.58 11.13
N LYS A 16 20.08 0.64 11.58
CA LYS A 16 20.73 1.87 11.10
C LYS A 16 22.08 1.95 11.82
N SER A 17 23.13 1.35 11.28
CA SER A 17 24.50 1.64 11.73
C SER A 17 25.00 2.87 10.99
N SER A 18 25.67 3.78 11.71
CA SER A 18 26.28 4.98 11.14
C SER A 18 27.24 4.61 10.00
N GLY A 19 27.00 5.17 8.81
CA GLY A 19 27.84 4.97 7.62
C GLY A 19 27.44 3.82 6.69
N VAL A 20 26.35 3.10 6.95
CA VAL A 20 25.82 2.05 6.07
C VAL A 20 24.43 2.46 5.57
N VAL A 21 24.24 2.36 4.24
CA VAL A 21 22.92 2.55 3.64
C VAL A 21 21.93 1.50 4.16
N PHE A 22 20.75 1.96 4.54
CA PHE A 22 19.74 1.06 5.09
C PHE A 22 19.35 -0.05 4.10
N TYR A 23 19.38 -1.27 4.60
CA TYR A 23 18.90 -2.46 3.90
C TYR A 23 18.27 -3.44 4.90
N ASN A 24 17.08 -3.91 4.58
CA ASN A 24 16.39 -4.93 5.35
C ASN A 24 16.16 -6.19 4.47
N PRO A 25 16.84 -7.32 4.72
CA PRO A 25 16.66 -8.56 3.98
C PRO A 25 15.25 -9.15 4.15
N ALA A 26 14.59 -8.95 5.29
CA ALA A 26 13.22 -9.43 5.52
C ALA A 26 12.20 -8.81 4.54
N MET A 27 12.52 -7.66 3.93
CA MET A 27 11.69 -7.01 2.89
C MET A 27 11.90 -7.60 1.49
N ALA A 28 12.65 -8.69 1.33
CA ALA A 28 12.88 -9.32 0.01
C ALA A 28 11.56 -9.74 -0.66
N GLY A 29 10.66 -10.41 0.07
CA GLY A 29 9.34 -10.79 -0.43
C GLY A 29 8.47 -9.60 -0.82
N SER A 30 8.52 -8.49 -0.04
CA SER A 30 7.81 -7.25 -0.39
C SER A 30 8.30 -6.67 -1.71
N ARG A 31 9.62 -6.65 -1.95
CA ARG A 31 10.21 -6.18 -3.21
C ARG A 31 9.86 -7.08 -4.40
N THR A 32 9.84 -8.40 -4.20
CA THR A 32 9.42 -9.36 -5.24
C THR A 32 7.95 -9.15 -5.62
N ARG A 33 7.06 -9.05 -4.64
CA ARG A 33 5.63 -8.75 -4.90
C ARG A 33 5.45 -7.44 -5.68
N SER A 34 6.28 -6.42 -5.40
CA SER A 34 6.24 -5.14 -6.13
C SER A 34 6.64 -5.31 -7.60
N VAL A 35 7.65 -6.13 -7.93
CA VAL A 35 8.04 -6.42 -9.32
C VAL A 35 6.92 -7.16 -10.06
N LEU A 36 6.37 -8.21 -9.46
CA LEU A 36 5.29 -9.00 -10.05
C LEU A 36 4.02 -8.16 -10.27
N LEU A 37 3.66 -7.32 -9.30
CA LEU A 37 2.52 -6.43 -9.43
C LEU A 37 2.75 -5.35 -10.50
N PHE A 38 3.97 -4.83 -10.63
CA PHE A 38 4.31 -3.88 -11.68
C PHE A 38 4.14 -4.53 -13.07
N ARG A 39 4.64 -5.76 -13.24
CA ARG A 39 4.46 -6.55 -14.45
C ARG A 39 2.96 -6.71 -14.78
N HIS A 40 2.18 -7.20 -13.84
CA HIS A 40 0.73 -7.35 -13.99
C HIS A 40 0.04 -6.04 -14.39
N ALA A 41 0.36 -4.92 -13.73
CA ALA A 41 -0.24 -3.63 -14.04
C ALA A 41 0.12 -3.12 -15.45
N MET A 42 1.30 -3.46 -15.96
CA MET A 42 1.71 -3.14 -17.33
C MET A 42 0.97 -4.00 -18.35
N GLU A 43 0.88 -5.31 -18.11
CA GLU A 43 0.22 -6.29 -18.98
C GLU A 43 -1.29 -6.02 -19.08
N GLU A 44 -1.94 -5.61 -17.97
CA GLU A 44 -3.35 -5.21 -17.93
C GLU A 44 -3.61 -3.75 -18.40
N GLY A 45 -2.58 -3.05 -18.88
CA GLY A 45 -2.74 -1.68 -19.40
C GLY A 45 -3.13 -0.63 -18.35
N MET A 46 -2.97 -0.92 -17.05
CA MET A 46 -3.36 0.00 -15.98
C MET A 46 -2.53 1.28 -15.98
N LEU A 47 -1.32 1.23 -16.54
CA LEU A 47 -0.35 2.34 -16.57
C LEU A 47 -0.30 3.07 -17.93
N GLY A 48 -1.18 2.71 -18.88
CA GLY A 48 -1.23 3.25 -20.24
C GLY A 48 -0.10 2.73 -21.14
N ASP A 49 -0.05 3.23 -22.39
CA ASP A 49 0.83 2.69 -23.43
C ASP A 49 2.15 3.47 -23.60
N GLY A 50 2.29 4.63 -22.97
CA GLY A 50 3.46 5.50 -23.09
C GLY A 50 4.54 5.20 -22.03
N THR A 51 5.42 6.20 -21.82
CA THR A 51 6.41 6.17 -20.72
C THR A 51 5.70 6.13 -19.37
N VAL A 52 6.13 5.21 -18.53
CA VAL A 52 5.64 5.04 -17.16
C VAL A 52 6.57 5.75 -16.18
N TYR A 53 6.10 6.86 -15.62
CA TYR A 53 6.82 7.60 -14.58
C TYR A 53 6.59 6.93 -13.23
N ALA A 54 7.59 6.15 -12.77
CA ALA A 54 7.57 5.46 -11.50
C ALA A 54 8.38 6.21 -10.45
N LEU A 55 7.93 6.18 -9.19
CA LEU A 55 8.63 6.81 -8.07
C LEU A 55 8.77 5.82 -6.92
N ASP A 56 10.00 5.56 -6.51
CA ASP A 56 10.37 4.81 -5.30
C ASP A 56 10.70 5.82 -4.20
N GLY A 57 9.74 6.05 -3.33
CA GLY A 57 9.83 7.03 -2.25
C GLY A 57 10.45 6.45 -0.99
N LEU A 58 11.35 7.23 -0.35
CA LEU A 58 12.09 6.80 0.85
C LEU A 58 12.96 5.57 0.54
N THR A 59 13.66 5.66 -0.59
CA THR A 59 14.19 4.51 -1.35
C THR A 59 15.35 3.79 -0.66
N ALA A 60 16.05 4.45 0.29
CA ALA A 60 17.27 3.94 0.93
C ALA A 60 18.30 3.45 -0.11
N SER A 61 18.47 2.14 -0.28
CA SER A 61 19.42 1.55 -1.23
C SER A 61 19.01 1.63 -2.71
N GLY A 62 17.84 2.16 -3.04
CA GLY A 62 17.30 2.16 -4.41
C GLY A 62 17.01 0.78 -4.98
N LEU A 63 17.04 -0.25 -4.15
CA LEU A 63 16.96 -1.63 -4.60
C LEU A 63 15.63 -1.95 -5.27
N ARG A 64 14.51 -1.41 -4.78
CA ARG A 64 13.18 -1.67 -5.34
C ARG A 64 13.08 -1.17 -6.78
N ALA A 65 13.37 0.11 -7.02
CA ALA A 65 13.35 0.69 -8.36
C ALA A 65 14.33 -0.02 -9.31
N ARG A 66 15.53 -0.37 -8.83
CA ARG A 66 16.50 -1.13 -9.62
C ARG A 66 16.03 -2.52 -9.99
N ARG A 67 15.23 -3.20 -9.12
CA ARG A 67 14.59 -4.46 -9.45
C ARG A 67 13.54 -4.30 -10.54
N TRP A 68 12.72 -3.23 -10.53
CA TRP A 68 11.79 -2.94 -11.63
C TRP A 68 12.51 -2.82 -12.97
N LEU A 69 13.69 -2.19 -12.99
CA LEU A 69 14.46 -2.00 -14.22
C LEU A 69 15.22 -3.25 -14.67
N ASN A 70 15.60 -4.15 -13.76
CA ASN A 70 16.45 -5.30 -14.06
C ASN A 70 15.70 -6.63 -14.20
N GLU A 71 14.54 -6.79 -13.56
CA GLU A 71 13.83 -8.07 -13.47
C GLU A 71 12.58 -8.11 -14.34
N LEU A 72 12.06 -6.96 -14.76
CA LEU A 72 10.97 -6.91 -15.72
C LEU A 72 11.48 -7.18 -17.15
N PRO A 73 10.65 -7.80 -18.03
CA PRO A 73 10.98 -7.97 -19.45
C PRO A 73 11.40 -6.63 -20.10
N CYS A 74 12.31 -6.69 -21.07
CA CYS A 74 12.89 -5.50 -21.70
C CYS A 74 11.82 -4.59 -22.34
N GLU A 75 10.80 -5.16 -22.95
CA GLU A 75 9.65 -4.44 -23.52
C GLU A 75 8.84 -3.66 -22.48
N ILE A 76 8.85 -4.08 -21.21
CA ILE A 76 8.22 -3.37 -20.09
C ILE A 76 9.21 -2.38 -19.49
N SER A 77 10.41 -2.82 -19.11
CA SER A 77 11.38 -2.00 -18.40
C SER A 77 11.89 -0.81 -19.21
N SER A 78 11.96 -0.92 -20.54
CA SER A 78 12.31 0.19 -21.46
C SER A 78 11.32 1.37 -21.42
N ARG A 79 10.10 1.14 -20.97
CA ARG A 79 9.07 2.17 -20.82
C ARG A 79 9.12 2.87 -19.45
N ILE A 80 9.92 2.39 -18.51
CA ILE A 80 9.96 2.90 -17.14
C ILE A 80 10.97 4.05 -17.03
N SER A 81 10.52 5.22 -16.60
CA SER A 81 11.35 6.30 -16.09
C SER A 81 11.21 6.31 -14.56
N ALA A 82 12.16 5.71 -13.88
CA ALA A 82 12.14 5.57 -12.42
C ALA A 82 12.82 6.76 -11.74
N THR A 83 12.17 7.32 -10.73
CA THR A 83 12.74 8.32 -9.82
C THR A 83 12.88 7.72 -8.43
N ILE A 84 14.08 7.71 -7.88
CA ILE A 84 14.34 7.33 -6.48
C ILE A 84 14.48 8.57 -5.62
N VAL A 85 13.86 8.55 -4.44
CA VAL A 85 13.79 9.71 -3.53
C VAL A 85 14.29 9.33 -2.15
N ASP A 86 15.21 10.11 -1.60
CA ASP A 86 15.65 10.00 -0.22
C ASP A 86 16.11 11.36 0.31
N LEU A 87 16.06 11.56 1.62
CA LEU A 87 16.65 12.73 2.29
C LEU A 87 18.16 12.60 2.38
N GLU A 88 18.65 11.37 2.55
CA GLU A 88 20.06 11.06 2.77
C GLU A 88 20.79 10.96 1.44
N LYS A 89 21.75 11.87 1.24
CA LYS A 89 22.58 11.92 0.02
C LYS A 89 23.36 10.62 -0.18
N GLU A 90 23.87 10.05 0.89
CA GLU A 90 24.64 8.80 0.90
C GLU A 90 23.84 7.62 0.34
N SER A 91 22.55 7.55 0.64
CA SER A 91 21.62 6.56 0.09
C SER A 91 21.52 6.67 -1.43
N LEU A 92 21.34 7.88 -1.95
CA LEU A 92 21.23 8.14 -3.38
C LEU A 92 22.57 7.93 -4.12
N ASP A 93 23.69 8.33 -3.53
CA ASP A 93 25.02 8.12 -4.10
C ASP A 93 25.34 6.62 -4.19
N TRP A 94 25.00 5.86 -3.16
CA TRP A 94 25.13 4.40 -3.16
C TRP A 94 24.27 3.74 -4.25
N ALA A 95 23.01 4.16 -4.36
CA ALA A 95 22.08 3.63 -5.37
C ALA A 95 22.58 3.93 -6.80
N ARG A 96 23.08 5.16 -7.06
CA ARG A 96 23.67 5.53 -8.35
C ARG A 96 24.93 4.74 -8.67
N SER A 97 25.84 4.59 -7.71
CA SER A 97 27.08 3.83 -7.89
C SER A 97 26.77 2.36 -8.19
N SER A 98 25.86 1.78 -7.42
CA SER A 98 25.41 0.41 -7.62
C SER A 98 24.67 0.20 -8.97
N HIS A 99 23.91 1.19 -9.43
CA HIS A 99 23.25 1.15 -10.75
C HIS A 99 24.29 1.25 -11.89
N LYS A 100 25.33 2.07 -11.73
CA LYS A 100 26.41 2.22 -12.70
C LYS A 100 27.28 0.96 -12.78
N GLU A 101 27.57 0.33 -11.66
CA GLU A 101 28.41 -0.89 -11.59
C GLU A 101 27.65 -2.12 -12.14
N PHE A 102 26.36 -2.18 -11.91
CA PHE A 102 25.48 -3.25 -12.38
C PHE A 102 24.32 -2.64 -13.16
N PRO A 103 24.57 -2.15 -14.38
CA PRO A 103 23.54 -1.54 -15.19
C PRO A 103 22.52 -2.58 -15.63
N PRO A 104 21.28 -2.17 -15.85
CA PRO A 104 20.30 -3.02 -16.53
C PRO A 104 20.76 -3.31 -17.97
N SER A 105 20.11 -4.27 -18.62
CA SER A 105 20.35 -4.60 -20.03
C SER A 105 20.07 -3.40 -20.93
N ASP A 106 20.66 -3.38 -22.11
CA ASP A 106 20.44 -2.33 -23.11
C ASP A 106 18.95 -2.17 -23.45
N GLY A 107 18.51 -0.92 -23.59
CA GLY A 107 17.11 -0.58 -23.89
C GLY A 107 16.19 -0.47 -22.67
N VAL A 108 16.71 -0.59 -21.47
CA VAL A 108 15.95 -0.37 -20.23
C VAL A 108 15.68 1.11 -20.00
N GLY A 109 14.65 1.41 -19.21
CA GLY A 109 14.29 2.76 -18.81
C GLY A 109 15.33 3.47 -17.94
N ASP A 110 15.04 4.71 -17.62
CA ASP A 110 15.97 5.64 -16.95
C ASP A 110 15.82 5.59 -15.43
N LEU A 111 16.93 5.81 -14.70
CA LEU A 111 16.97 5.96 -13.25
C LEU A 111 17.41 7.36 -12.86
N GLN A 112 16.48 8.14 -12.35
CA GLN A 112 16.73 9.49 -11.84
C GLN A 112 16.76 9.51 -10.31
N THR A 113 17.43 10.52 -9.74
CA THR A 113 17.49 10.70 -8.29
C THR A 113 16.95 12.07 -7.89
N PHE A 114 16.23 12.10 -6.79
CA PHE A 114 15.76 13.33 -6.15
C PHE A 114 16.18 13.31 -4.69
N GLN A 115 17.08 14.21 -4.29
CA GLN A 115 17.42 14.40 -2.89
C GLN A 115 16.45 15.39 -2.26
N GLY A 116 15.65 14.93 -1.30
CA GLY A 116 14.70 15.80 -0.62
C GLY A 116 13.49 15.05 -0.07
N ASP A 117 12.52 15.84 0.34
CA ASP A 117 11.26 15.33 0.87
C ASP A 117 10.41 14.67 -0.23
N LEU A 118 9.89 13.47 0.06
CA LEU A 118 9.03 12.72 -0.86
C LEU A 118 7.83 13.57 -1.32
N ARG A 119 7.25 14.38 -0.44
CA ARG A 119 6.09 15.23 -0.76
C ARG A 119 6.40 16.26 -1.85
N ALA A 120 7.62 16.79 -1.85
CA ALA A 120 8.08 17.70 -2.90
C ALA A 120 8.35 16.94 -4.20
N ALA A 121 8.98 15.77 -4.11
CA ALA A 121 9.34 14.95 -5.26
C ALA A 121 8.10 14.47 -6.05
N VAL A 122 7.05 14.02 -5.36
CA VAL A 122 5.83 13.55 -6.03
C VAL A 122 5.12 14.68 -6.79
N LEU A 123 5.13 15.90 -6.28
CA LEU A 123 4.44 17.05 -6.90
C LEU A 123 5.18 17.63 -8.11
N SER A 124 6.41 17.21 -8.38
CA SER A 124 7.20 17.73 -9.51
C SER A 124 6.68 17.28 -10.89
N SER A 125 5.98 16.16 -10.97
CA SER A 125 5.38 15.64 -12.22
C SER A 125 4.28 14.61 -11.92
N GLY A 126 3.39 14.35 -12.89
CA GLY A 126 2.41 13.27 -12.79
C GLY A 126 3.09 11.90 -12.71
N ARG A 127 2.57 10.99 -11.89
CA ARG A 127 3.14 9.66 -11.65
C ARG A 127 2.14 8.56 -12.00
N HIS A 128 2.63 7.51 -12.63
CA HIS A 128 1.84 6.30 -12.95
C HIS A 128 2.02 5.22 -11.88
N TRP A 129 3.18 5.21 -11.21
CA TRP A 129 3.49 4.31 -10.11
C TRP A 129 4.16 5.08 -8.97
N ILE A 130 3.65 4.92 -7.75
CA ILE A 130 4.26 5.50 -6.55
C ILE A 130 4.39 4.42 -5.47
N ASP A 131 5.59 4.24 -4.95
CA ASP A 131 5.87 3.44 -3.75
C ASP A 131 6.13 4.37 -2.56
N ILE A 132 5.43 4.13 -1.45
CA ILE A 132 5.55 4.85 -0.17
C ILE A 132 5.88 3.83 0.91
N ASP A 133 7.15 3.72 1.30
CA ASP A 133 7.62 2.72 2.26
C ASP A 133 8.38 3.37 3.44
N PRO A 134 7.71 4.16 4.31
CA PRO A 134 8.32 4.85 5.42
C PRO A 134 8.55 3.95 6.64
N TYR A 135 9.42 4.38 7.54
CA TYR A 135 9.33 3.95 8.94
C TYR A 135 8.06 4.52 9.57
N GLY A 136 7.28 3.68 10.24
CA GLY A 136 6.07 4.08 10.93
C GLY A 136 4.87 4.27 10.02
N SER A 137 4.24 5.43 10.08
CA SER A 137 2.99 5.71 9.38
C SER A 137 3.21 6.39 8.03
N PRO A 138 2.57 5.92 6.94
CA PRO A 138 2.60 6.58 5.64
C PRO A 138 1.65 7.80 5.55
N ALA A 139 0.80 8.02 6.54
CA ALA A 139 -0.24 9.05 6.51
C ALA A 139 0.25 10.45 6.06
N PRO A 140 1.46 10.93 6.45
CA PRO A 140 1.95 12.24 6.02
C PRO A 140 2.21 12.38 4.52
N PHE A 141 2.34 11.28 3.78
CA PHE A 141 2.75 11.29 2.37
C PHE A 141 1.59 11.05 1.40
N ILE A 142 0.49 10.43 1.87
CA ILE A 142 -0.60 9.94 1.01
C ILE A 142 -1.28 11.08 0.25
N ASP A 143 -1.52 12.22 0.89
CA ASP A 143 -2.24 13.35 0.29
C ASP A 143 -1.49 13.91 -0.93
N SER A 144 -0.20 14.24 -0.78
CA SER A 144 0.64 14.74 -1.89
C SER A 144 0.80 13.70 -2.99
N ALA A 145 0.99 12.43 -2.63
CA ALA A 145 1.10 11.35 -3.60
C ALA A 145 -0.20 11.18 -4.40
N MET A 146 -1.36 11.21 -3.74
CA MET A 146 -2.65 11.09 -4.40
C MET A 146 -2.91 12.24 -5.37
N GLN A 147 -2.51 13.47 -5.00
CA GLN A 147 -2.62 14.64 -5.87
C GLN A 147 -1.81 14.47 -7.17
N SER A 148 -0.62 13.85 -7.10
CA SER A 148 0.31 13.72 -8.23
C SER A 148 0.03 12.52 -9.15
N MET A 149 -0.85 11.60 -8.77
CA MET A 149 -1.17 10.42 -9.58
C MET A 149 -1.67 10.80 -10.98
N ALA A 150 -1.28 10.06 -11.98
CA ALA A 150 -1.85 10.10 -13.32
C ALA A 150 -3.37 9.78 -13.30
N ARG A 151 -4.06 9.86 -14.43
CA ARG A 151 -5.51 9.52 -14.51
C ARG A 151 -5.81 8.09 -14.14
N SER A 152 -4.88 7.17 -14.47
CA SER A 152 -4.82 5.78 -14.02
C SER A 152 -3.39 5.48 -13.63
N GLY A 153 -3.21 4.76 -12.55
CA GLY A 153 -1.90 4.38 -12.04
C GLY A 153 -2.01 3.46 -10.84
N VAL A 154 -0.89 3.05 -10.30
CA VAL A 154 -0.83 2.16 -9.13
C VAL A 154 -0.05 2.86 -8.01
N MET A 155 -0.54 2.70 -6.79
CA MET A 155 0.16 3.14 -5.58
C MET A 155 0.35 1.96 -4.64
N GLU A 156 1.54 1.83 -4.12
CA GLU A 156 1.89 0.89 -3.07
C GLU A 156 2.23 1.65 -1.79
N VAL A 157 1.66 1.24 -0.67
CA VAL A 157 1.81 1.94 0.61
C VAL A 157 2.10 0.93 1.70
N SER A 158 3.23 1.12 2.37
CA SER A 158 3.62 0.31 3.53
C SER A 158 3.45 1.09 4.84
N ALA A 159 3.23 0.36 5.92
CA ALA A 159 3.24 0.88 7.28
C ALA A 159 3.91 -0.11 8.23
N THR A 160 4.70 0.41 9.17
CA THR A 160 5.31 -0.35 10.26
C THR A 160 4.78 0.07 11.64
N ASP A 161 3.82 1.00 11.71
CA ASP A 161 3.13 1.38 12.94
C ASP A 161 1.99 0.41 13.32
N THR A 162 2.34 -0.87 13.31
CA THR A 162 1.43 -2.01 13.51
C THR A 162 0.68 -1.96 14.83
N ALA A 163 1.29 -1.44 15.90
CA ALA A 163 0.61 -1.24 17.19
C ALA A 163 -0.58 -0.26 17.09
N ALA A 164 -0.51 0.74 16.22
CA ALA A 164 -1.64 1.59 15.93
C ALA A 164 -2.71 0.83 15.14
N LEU A 165 -2.33 0.24 14.01
CA LEU A 165 -3.25 -0.39 13.07
C LEU A 165 -3.97 -1.63 13.66
N THR A 166 -3.35 -2.36 14.60
CA THR A 166 -4.01 -3.46 15.34
C THR A 166 -4.88 -3.01 16.51
N GLY A 167 -4.96 -1.69 16.78
CA GLY A 167 -5.76 -1.15 17.86
C GLY A 167 -5.09 -1.14 19.25
N SER A 168 -3.86 -1.65 19.38
CA SER A 168 -3.12 -1.64 20.65
C SER A 168 -2.76 -0.20 21.07
N SER A 169 -2.48 0.68 20.11
CA SER A 169 -2.27 2.13 20.35
C SER A 169 -3.45 2.96 19.84
N LYS A 170 -4.56 2.96 20.59
CA LYS A 170 -5.86 3.56 20.20
C LYS A 170 -5.77 5.05 19.85
N THR A 171 -5.00 5.82 20.60
CA THR A 171 -4.84 7.28 20.38
C THR A 171 -4.07 7.57 19.09
N ALA A 172 -3.02 6.79 18.80
CA ALA A 172 -2.27 6.93 17.56
C ALA A 172 -3.12 6.52 16.35
N LEU A 173 -3.88 5.43 16.45
CA LEU A 173 -4.81 4.98 15.42
C LEU A 173 -5.84 6.07 15.09
N MET A 174 -6.49 6.63 16.11
CA MET A 174 -7.48 7.70 15.91
C MET A 174 -6.84 8.93 15.27
N ARG A 175 -5.68 9.38 15.75
CA ARG A 175 -5.02 10.58 15.25
C ARG A 175 -4.53 10.44 13.81
N ARG A 176 -3.97 9.27 13.43
CA ARG A 176 -3.36 9.04 12.12
C ARG A 176 -4.36 8.60 11.06
N TYR A 177 -5.30 7.74 11.44
CA TYR A 177 -6.19 7.05 10.50
C TYR A 177 -7.69 7.37 10.71
N GLY A 178 -8.04 8.05 11.81
CA GLY A 178 -9.42 8.42 12.11
C GLY A 178 -10.34 7.23 12.39
N ALA A 179 -9.80 6.13 12.89
CA ALA A 179 -10.52 4.88 13.10
C ALA A 179 -10.27 4.28 14.48
N ARG A 180 -11.04 3.26 14.81
CA ARG A 180 -10.83 2.37 15.97
C ARG A 180 -10.78 0.94 15.49
N VAL A 181 -9.95 0.12 16.12
CA VAL A 181 -9.86 -1.32 15.88
C VAL A 181 -9.94 -2.04 17.20
N ARG A 182 -10.78 -3.07 17.25
CA ARG A 182 -10.78 -4.05 18.33
C ARG A 182 -9.56 -4.96 18.15
N THR A 183 -8.77 -5.13 19.20
CA THR A 183 -7.65 -6.07 19.22
C THR A 183 -8.18 -7.48 19.45
N ASP A 184 -8.36 -8.22 18.36
CA ASP A 184 -8.85 -9.61 18.32
C ASP A 184 -8.16 -10.39 17.18
N CYS A 185 -8.63 -11.60 16.88
CA CYS A 185 -8.06 -12.45 15.81
C CYS A 185 -8.09 -11.80 14.41
N LEU A 186 -8.98 -10.82 14.15
CA LEU A 186 -9.06 -10.08 12.90
C LEU A 186 -8.41 -8.68 12.97
N ALA A 187 -7.59 -8.40 13.98
CA ALA A 187 -6.97 -7.08 14.14
C ALA A 187 -6.06 -6.71 12.95
N HIS A 188 -5.36 -7.68 12.37
CA HIS A 188 -4.51 -7.48 11.18
C HIS A 188 -5.35 -7.16 9.94
N ASP A 189 -6.41 -7.93 9.66
CA ASP A 189 -7.35 -7.64 8.57
C ASP A 189 -8.00 -6.26 8.76
N SER A 190 -8.44 -5.95 9.97
CA SER A 190 -9.01 -4.64 10.29
C SER A 190 -8.01 -3.50 10.08
N GLY A 191 -6.74 -3.70 10.41
CA GLY A 191 -5.67 -2.72 10.18
C GLY A 191 -5.46 -2.43 8.69
N MET A 192 -5.43 -3.45 7.83
CA MET A 192 -5.36 -3.30 6.38
C MET A 192 -6.57 -2.52 5.84
N ARG A 193 -7.77 -2.88 6.28
CA ARG A 193 -9.02 -2.21 5.89
C ARG A 193 -9.12 -0.78 6.38
N VAL A 194 -8.58 -0.46 7.55
CA VAL A 194 -8.47 0.93 8.07
C VAL A 194 -7.53 1.74 7.18
N MET A 195 -6.40 1.18 6.77
CA MET A 195 -5.48 1.86 5.86
C MET A 195 -6.15 2.14 4.52
N LEU A 196 -6.79 1.16 3.89
CA LEU A 196 -7.53 1.33 2.64
C LEU A 196 -8.64 2.39 2.78
N SER A 197 -9.40 2.37 3.88
CA SER A 197 -10.42 3.39 4.17
C SER A 197 -9.83 4.80 4.32
N CYS A 198 -8.69 4.93 4.98
CA CYS A 198 -8.00 6.22 5.11
C CYS A 198 -7.56 6.74 3.73
N ILE A 199 -6.95 5.89 2.92
CA ILE A 199 -6.47 6.21 1.57
C ILE A 199 -7.65 6.58 0.66
N SER A 200 -8.74 5.79 0.65
CA SER A 200 -9.90 6.03 -0.19
C SER A 200 -10.58 7.37 0.09
N ARG A 201 -10.66 7.76 1.37
CA ARG A 201 -11.19 9.08 1.77
C ARG A 201 -10.30 10.25 1.30
N ILE A 202 -8.99 10.03 1.24
CA ILE A 202 -8.07 11.03 0.67
C ILE A 202 -8.22 11.08 -0.85
N ALA A 203 -8.30 9.91 -1.52
CA ALA A 203 -8.48 9.82 -2.96
C ALA A 203 -9.75 10.53 -3.44
N ALA A 204 -10.86 10.35 -2.74
CA ALA A 204 -12.14 10.98 -3.08
C ALA A 204 -12.09 12.51 -3.12
N ARG A 205 -11.24 13.16 -2.31
CA ARG A 205 -11.04 14.63 -2.33
C ARG A 205 -10.46 15.13 -3.67
N TYR A 206 -9.85 14.24 -4.43
CA TYR A 206 -9.24 14.50 -5.74
C TYR A 206 -10.04 13.90 -6.89
N ASP A 207 -11.33 13.59 -6.70
CA ASP A 207 -12.18 12.88 -7.67
C ASP A 207 -11.57 11.55 -8.13
N ARG A 208 -10.94 10.82 -7.18
CA ARG A 208 -10.28 9.54 -7.44
C ARG A 208 -10.90 8.43 -6.61
N ALA A 209 -10.91 7.23 -7.17
CA ALA A 209 -11.25 6.01 -6.46
C ALA A 209 -10.04 5.08 -6.41
N ILE A 210 -10.05 4.16 -5.45
CA ILE A 210 -9.05 3.11 -5.35
C ILE A 210 -9.68 1.74 -5.61
N GLU A 211 -8.91 0.87 -6.27
CA GLU A 211 -9.25 -0.52 -6.54
C GLU A 211 -8.12 -1.37 -5.93
N PRO A 212 -8.32 -2.02 -4.77
CA PRO A 212 -7.28 -2.82 -4.14
C PRO A 212 -6.84 -3.99 -5.02
N LEU A 213 -5.54 -4.12 -5.25
CA LEU A 213 -4.92 -5.20 -6.02
C LEU A 213 -4.33 -6.27 -5.11
N LEU A 214 -3.63 -5.84 -4.06
CA LEU A 214 -2.98 -6.75 -3.11
C LEU A 214 -2.87 -6.10 -1.73
N SER A 215 -3.27 -6.80 -0.69
CA SER A 215 -3.04 -6.40 0.70
C SER A 215 -2.34 -7.53 1.45
N VAL A 216 -1.21 -7.22 2.06
CA VAL A 216 -0.37 -8.20 2.76
C VAL A 216 -0.01 -7.67 4.13
N TRP A 217 -0.21 -8.50 5.14
CA TRP A 217 0.38 -8.31 6.46
C TRP A 217 1.50 -9.34 6.63
N ASP A 218 2.73 -8.87 6.75
CA ASP A 218 3.91 -9.71 6.83
C ASP A 218 4.72 -9.36 8.08
N SER A 219 4.58 -10.20 9.12
CA SER A 219 5.25 -10.04 10.41
C SER A 219 4.99 -8.65 11.03
N HIS A 220 5.90 -7.70 10.85
CA HIS A 220 5.91 -6.38 11.48
C HIS A 220 5.58 -5.23 10.52
N HIS A 221 5.19 -5.53 9.30
CA HIS A 221 4.76 -4.51 8.34
C HIS A 221 3.48 -4.92 7.61
N LEU A 222 2.73 -3.92 7.23
CA LEU A 222 1.56 -4.01 6.38
C LEU A 222 1.89 -3.32 5.05
N ARG A 223 1.45 -3.90 3.94
CA ARG A 223 1.51 -3.27 2.63
C ARG A 223 0.18 -3.43 1.91
N VAL A 224 -0.34 -2.33 1.38
CA VAL A 224 -1.50 -2.30 0.49
C VAL A 224 -1.08 -1.74 -0.86
N SER A 225 -1.49 -2.42 -1.93
CA SER A 225 -1.24 -2.02 -3.31
C SER A 225 -2.59 -1.88 -4.01
N PHE A 226 -2.81 -0.80 -4.70
CA PHE A 226 -4.11 -0.50 -5.31
C PHE A 226 -3.94 0.34 -6.58
N ARG A 227 -4.83 0.12 -7.53
CA ARG A 227 -5.01 0.99 -8.67
C ARG A 227 -5.71 2.27 -8.23
N VAL A 228 -5.31 3.41 -8.77
CA VAL A 228 -5.93 4.72 -8.59
C VAL A 228 -6.52 5.16 -9.92
N VAL A 229 -7.80 5.45 -9.96
CA VAL A 229 -8.50 5.93 -11.16
C VAL A 229 -9.15 7.29 -10.89
N LYS A 230 -9.03 8.22 -11.85
CA LYS A 230 -9.72 9.49 -11.76
C LYS A 230 -11.15 9.32 -12.31
N SER A 231 -12.12 9.29 -11.39
CA SER A 231 -13.55 9.11 -11.70
C SER A 231 -14.39 9.74 -10.59
N VAL A 232 -15.15 10.79 -10.94
CA VAL A 232 -16.07 11.45 -10.00
C VAL A 232 -17.18 10.47 -9.57
N SER A 233 -17.72 9.68 -10.49
CA SER A 233 -18.77 8.71 -10.17
C SER A 233 -18.28 7.68 -9.14
N SER A 234 -17.11 7.07 -9.37
CA SER A 234 -16.56 6.08 -8.45
C SER A 234 -16.09 6.70 -7.12
N ALA A 235 -15.68 7.97 -7.11
CA ALA A 235 -15.37 8.71 -5.89
C ALA A 235 -16.64 8.96 -5.04
N ASN A 236 -17.79 9.18 -5.68
CA ASN A 236 -19.08 9.36 -5.00
C ASN A 236 -19.61 8.06 -4.36
N GLU A 237 -19.15 6.88 -4.82
CA GLU A 237 -19.48 5.56 -4.22
C GLU A 237 -18.69 5.26 -2.93
N LEU A 238 -17.89 6.21 -2.45
CA LEU A 238 -17.01 5.99 -1.28
C LEU A 238 -17.77 5.45 -0.06
N GLU A 239 -18.99 5.97 0.22
CA GLU A 239 -19.78 5.54 1.37
C GLU A 239 -20.24 4.08 1.28
N GLU A 240 -20.33 3.53 0.07
CA GLU A 240 -20.65 2.13 -0.18
C GLU A 240 -19.44 1.19 0.03
N ARG A 241 -18.24 1.76 0.02
CA ARG A 241 -16.96 1.05 0.13
C ARG A 241 -16.38 1.04 1.55
N ILE A 242 -16.90 1.87 2.44
CA ILE A 242 -16.45 1.95 3.84
C ILE A 242 -17.59 1.65 4.80
N GLY A 243 -17.27 1.17 5.98
CA GLY A 243 -18.28 0.79 6.98
C GLY A 243 -17.65 0.35 8.28
N TRP A 244 -18.29 -0.60 8.93
CA TRP A 244 -17.94 -1.06 10.26
C TRP A 244 -17.76 -2.57 10.29
N ARG A 245 -16.89 -3.06 11.16
CA ARG A 245 -16.82 -4.46 11.56
C ARG A 245 -17.33 -4.57 13.00
N VAL A 246 -18.23 -5.50 13.26
CA VAL A 246 -18.77 -5.76 14.60
C VAL A 246 -18.39 -7.17 15.06
N PHE A 247 -17.83 -7.27 16.26
CA PHE A 247 -17.56 -8.54 16.95
C PHE A 247 -18.77 -8.99 17.74
N SER A 248 -19.10 -10.29 17.74
CA SER A 248 -20.30 -10.84 18.37
C SER A 248 -21.56 -10.02 18.04
N PRO A 249 -21.93 -9.97 16.75
CA PRO A 249 -23.04 -9.14 16.31
C PRO A 249 -24.38 -9.65 16.86
N ARG A 250 -25.32 -8.75 17.00
CA ARG A 250 -26.71 -9.04 17.31
C ARG A 250 -27.47 -9.49 16.05
N LYS A 251 -28.67 -10.06 16.20
CA LYS A 251 -29.49 -10.52 15.07
C LYS A 251 -29.79 -9.41 14.06
N GLU A 252 -30.14 -8.20 14.55
CA GLU A 252 -30.38 -7.03 13.69
C GLU A 252 -29.14 -6.56 12.92
N GLU A 253 -27.94 -6.67 13.52
CA GLU A 253 -26.66 -6.32 12.86
C GLU A 253 -26.33 -7.34 11.76
N VAL A 254 -26.58 -8.63 11.99
CA VAL A 254 -26.40 -9.68 10.98
C VAL A 254 -27.39 -9.52 9.83
N ALA A 255 -28.68 -9.27 10.13
CA ALA A 255 -29.71 -9.03 9.11
C ALA A 255 -29.31 -7.85 8.20
N ALA A 256 -28.90 -6.72 8.78
CA ALA A 256 -28.44 -5.56 8.01
C ALA A 256 -27.19 -5.87 7.15
N SER A 257 -26.29 -6.72 7.63
CA SER A 257 -25.12 -7.18 6.86
C SER A 257 -25.53 -8.00 5.63
N ILE A 258 -26.51 -8.88 5.78
CA ILE A 258 -27.06 -9.72 4.70
C ILE A 258 -27.82 -8.83 3.69
N ASP A 259 -28.71 -7.97 4.17
CA ASP A 259 -29.51 -7.04 3.34
C ASP A 259 -28.62 -6.12 2.49
N SER A 260 -27.44 -5.76 3.02
CA SER A 260 -26.44 -4.95 2.31
C SER A 260 -25.51 -5.77 1.41
N GLY A 261 -25.71 -7.08 1.29
CA GLY A 261 -24.87 -7.98 0.47
C GLY A 261 -23.44 -8.17 0.98
N LEU A 262 -23.17 -7.76 2.24
CA LEU A 262 -21.84 -7.87 2.85
C LEU A 262 -21.57 -9.24 3.47
N GLN A 263 -22.61 -10.02 3.66
CA GLN A 263 -22.56 -11.38 4.20
C GLN A 263 -23.56 -12.27 3.51
N VAL A 264 -23.19 -13.53 3.30
CA VAL A 264 -24.11 -14.55 2.79
C VAL A 264 -24.93 -15.10 3.96
N GLU A 265 -26.23 -15.31 3.76
CA GLU A 265 -27.07 -15.97 4.73
C GLU A 265 -26.57 -17.40 4.98
N THR A 266 -26.16 -17.68 6.20
CA THR A 266 -25.81 -19.04 6.64
C THR A 266 -27.02 -19.63 7.36
N GLY A 267 -27.65 -20.65 6.77
CA GLY A 267 -28.80 -21.30 7.40
C GLY A 267 -28.48 -21.79 8.82
N GLY A 268 -29.36 -21.48 9.77
CA GLY A 268 -29.27 -21.91 11.16
C GLY A 268 -29.31 -20.78 12.19
N ASP A 269 -29.48 -21.14 13.46
CA ASP A 269 -29.60 -20.18 14.58
C ASP A 269 -28.27 -19.64 15.11
N VAL A 270 -27.12 -20.05 14.54
CA VAL A 270 -25.79 -19.66 15.02
C VAL A 270 -25.40 -18.34 14.37
N LEU A 271 -25.25 -17.30 15.19
CA LEU A 271 -24.73 -16.02 14.73
C LEU A 271 -23.22 -16.09 14.43
N PRO A 272 -22.75 -15.39 13.39
CA PRO A 272 -21.32 -15.32 13.08
C PRO A 272 -20.55 -14.59 14.18
N MET A 273 -19.26 -14.91 14.31
CA MET A 273 -18.39 -14.20 15.26
C MET A 273 -18.19 -12.72 14.89
N HIS A 274 -18.26 -12.40 13.61
CA HIS A 274 -18.09 -11.05 13.07
C HIS A 274 -19.06 -10.81 11.92
N CYS A 275 -19.50 -9.57 11.76
CA CYS A 275 -20.16 -9.10 10.54
C CYS A 275 -19.62 -7.75 10.10
N MET A 276 -19.80 -7.43 8.82
CA MET A 276 -19.54 -6.09 8.27
C MET A 276 -20.87 -5.34 8.16
N LEU A 277 -20.86 -4.03 8.42
CA LEU A 277 -22.02 -3.18 8.29
C LEU A 277 -21.68 -1.99 7.38
N PRO A 278 -22.65 -1.51 6.57
CA PRO A 278 -22.44 -0.31 5.76
C PRO A 278 -22.27 0.94 6.63
N LEU A 279 -21.69 1.98 6.09
CA LEU A 279 -21.35 3.21 6.83
C LEU A 279 -22.58 3.88 7.46
N ASN A 280 -23.72 3.85 6.77
CA ASN A 280 -24.99 4.45 7.19
C ASN A 280 -25.71 3.66 8.29
N PHE A 281 -25.27 2.45 8.64
CA PHE A 281 -25.84 1.73 9.76
C PHE A 281 -25.47 2.42 11.08
N PRO A 282 -26.46 2.68 11.97
CA PRO A 282 -26.22 3.40 13.22
C PRO A 282 -25.44 2.54 14.22
N VAL A 283 -24.13 2.83 14.37
CA VAL A 283 -23.27 2.20 15.38
C VAL A 283 -22.90 3.18 16.47
N ASP A 284 -22.81 2.72 17.72
CA ASP A 284 -22.09 3.46 18.75
C ASP A 284 -20.59 3.29 18.55
N ARG A 285 -19.92 4.35 18.13
CA ARG A 285 -18.46 4.35 17.93
C ARG A 285 -17.65 4.13 19.23
N LYS A 286 -18.29 4.18 20.40
CA LYS A 286 -17.67 3.85 21.69
C LYS A 286 -17.86 2.39 22.07
N ASP A 287 -18.75 1.66 21.40
CA ASP A 287 -18.96 0.23 21.63
C ASP A 287 -17.64 -0.53 21.35
N PRO A 288 -17.08 -1.26 22.33
CA PRO A 288 -15.82 -1.99 22.17
C PRO A 288 -15.91 -3.14 21.15
N ARG A 289 -17.11 -3.52 20.72
CA ARG A 289 -17.33 -4.53 19.66
C ARG A 289 -17.08 -3.95 18.27
N VAL A 290 -17.17 -2.64 18.09
CA VAL A 290 -17.13 -1.95 16.80
C VAL A 290 -15.72 -1.55 16.42
N SER A 291 -15.32 -1.89 15.18
CA SER A 291 -14.11 -1.42 14.51
C SER A 291 -14.46 -0.62 13.26
N GLY A 292 -13.74 0.46 13.01
CA GLY A 292 -13.91 1.30 11.81
C GLY A 292 -13.85 2.81 12.09
N PRO A 293 -14.18 3.64 11.08
CA PRO A 293 -14.57 3.24 9.73
C PRO A 293 -13.43 2.53 9.00
N LEU A 294 -13.78 1.48 8.26
CA LEU A 294 -12.84 0.63 7.55
C LEU A 294 -13.39 0.23 6.16
N TRP A 295 -12.52 -0.21 5.27
CA TRP A 295 -12.88 -0.69 3.94
C TRP A 295 -13.68 -1.99 4.05
N ILE A 296 -14.89 -2.05 3.47
CA ILE A 296 -15.76 -3.23 3.51
C ILE A 296 -15.78 -4.04 2.21
N GLY A 297 -15.18 -3.51 1.15
CA GLY A 297 -15.00 -4.22 -0.11
C GLY A 297 -13.85 -5.25 -0.09
N PRO A 298 -13.58 -5.89 -1.23
CA PRO A 298 -12.40 -6.75 -1.41
C PRO A 298 -11.11 -6.02 -1.10
N THR A 299 -10.14 -6.72 -0.49
CA THR A 299 -8.81 -6.18 -0.15
C THR A 299 -7.73 -6.55 -1.17
N GLY A 300 -8.12 -7.24 -2.24
CA GLY A 300 -7.25 -7.64 -3.34
C GLY A 300 -8.04 -8.04 -4.56
N ASP A 301 -7.36 -8.12 -5.68
CA ASP A 301 -7.88 -8.55 -6.98
C ASP A 301 -7.47 -9.98 -7.29
N ARG A 302 -8.39 -10.79 -7.79
CA ARG A 302 -8.13 -12.20 -8.10
C ARG A 302 -7.17 -12.38 -9.28
N GLY A 303 -7.27 -11.53 -10.30
CA GLY A 303 -6.38 -11.55 -11.46
C GLY A 303 -4.96 -11.21 -11.07
N ALA A 304 -4.78 -10.12 -10.28
CA ALA A 304 -3.47 -9.73 -9.76
C ALA A 304 -2.83 -10.83 -8.91
N MET A 305 -3.60 -11.50 -8.04
CA MET A 305 -3.09 -12.60 -7.22
C MET A 305 -2.76 -13.85 -8.04
N ALA A 306 -3.57 -14.16 -9.04
CA ALA A 306 -3.34 -15.32 -9.92
C ALA A 306 -2.06 -15.13 -10.75
N SER A 307 -1.84 -13.95 -11.32
CA SER A 307 -0.63 -13.65 -12.10
C SER A 307 0.68 -13.76 -11.31
N MET A 308 0.61 -13.67 -9.97
CA MET A 308 1.77 -13.83 -9.08
C MET A 308 2.03 -15.27 -8.66
N SER A 309 1.09 -16.21 -8.89
CA SER A 309 1.20 -17.60 -8.45
C SER A 309 1.79 -18.53 -9.50
N GLU A 310 1.93 -18.07 -10.75
CA GLU A 310 2.44 -18.86 -11.88
C GLU A 310 3.96 -18.75 -12.07
N GLU A 311 4.65 -17.98 -11.26
CA GLU A 311 6.09 -17.78 -11.19
C GLU A 311 6.69 -18.24 -9.84
#